data_f665b8a4bf3342793d88227830d41cd1
#
_entry.id   f665b8a4bf3342793d88227830d41cd1
#
_cell.length_a   1.000
_cell.length_b   1.000
_cell.length_c   1.000
_cell.angle_alpha   90.00
_cell.angle_beta   90.00
_cell.angle_gamma   90.00
#
_symmetry.space_group_name_H-M   'P 1'
#
loop_
_entity.id
_entity.type
_entity.pdbx_description
1 polymer ?
#
loop_
_entity_poly.entity_id
_entity_poly.type
_entity_poly.pdbx_seq_one_letter_code
_entity_poly.pdbx_strand_id
1 'polypeptide(L)'
;MAIGLAVGMALPGAMVAQKPAVKNAANAALDPHIVSALKDVSPARVKATVEKLVSFGTRNTLSANDPELAKQGKGIVAAREWIKSEFERYAAACRGCLEVSYDQFTQAPGRRVPQPTDLANVYAILRGTDAEAAKHIYLVTGHYDSMPTSPTDGKSAAPGANDDASGTAVSLECARVLSKYKFPATIIFLAVAGEEQGLYGSAHFAKMAKEKGWQLDAVLNNDIVGGVKTAGQDASIVRVFSEGVPVSATEEQLRMLRNIGGESDSSSRQVARYVRETAKKYMAKGDFGPKLVFRRDRYLRGGDHTSFNEQGFAAVRFTEYREDYTHQHQDVRTENGIEYGDLVKFVDFDYVANVARLNAATLAQLASAPASPVNVTMVTEKLENDTTITWDASPDGRATAYEVVWRPTTAPEWENVEAVGDVRMAVLKRSKDNVVFGVRALDRQGHRSLPVVPQPKMRQATPPAATPAPSEKK
;
A
#
# COMPACT_ATOMS: atom_id res chain seq x y z
N MET A 1 -12.66 -70.52 43.72
CA MET A 1 -13.23 -69.18 43.89
C MET A 1 -12.08 -68.19 43.93
N ALA A 2 -11.80 -67.52 42.85
CA ALA A 2 -10.80 -66.44 42.76
C ALA A 2 -11.47 -65.26 42.04
N ILE A 3 -11.68 -64.17 42.79
CA ILE A 3 -12.29 -62.95 42.32
C ILE A 3 -11.20 -62.04 41.75
N GLY A 4 -11.24 -61.79 40.44
CA GLY A 4 -10.33 -60.86 39.79
C GLY A 4 -10.86 -59.43 39.89
N LEU A 5 -10.08 -58.55 40.47
CA LEU A 5 -10.31 -57.10 40.51
C LEU A 5 -9.76 -56.46 39.21
N ALA A 6 -10.62 -55.90 38.41
CA ALA A 6 -10.22 -55.06 37.28
C ALA A 6 -10.06 -53.61 37.79
N VAL A 7 -8.83 -53.09 37.70
CA VAL A 7 -8.50 -51.70 37.99
C VAL A 7 -8.64 -50.91 36.68
N GLY A 8 -9.69 -50.07 36.59
CA GLY A 8 -9.85 -49.13 35.49
C GLY A 8 -8.95 -47.91 35.69
N MET A 9 -7.96 -47.72 34.81
CA MET A 9 -7.21 -46.47 34.71
C MET A 9 -8.04 -45.41 34.00
N ALA A 10 -8.47 -44.41 34.74
CA ALA A 10 -9.05 -43.17 34.20
C ALA A 10 -7.89 -42.24 33.75
N LEU A 11 -7.85 -41.92 32.48
CA LEU A 11 -6.96 -40.87 31.93
C LEU A 11 -7.47 -39.51 32.43
N PRO A 12 -6.60 -38.59 32.89
CA PRO A 12 -7.02 -37.24 33.29
C PRO A 12 -7.37 -36.44 32.03
N GLY A 13 -8.61 -36.06 31.85
CA GLY A 13 -9.06 -35.10 30.87
C GLY A 13 -8.40 -33.75 31.13
N ALA A 14 -7.63 -33.26 30.19
CA ALA A 14 -7.09 -31.89 30.21
C ALA A 14 -8.26 -30.90 30.21
N MET A 15 -8.56 -30.31 31.35
CA MET A 15 -9.41 -29.12 31.44
C MET A 15 -8.72 -27.97 30.69
N VAL A 16 -9.22 -27.63 29.49
CA VAL A 16 -8.89 -26.38 28.85
C VAL A 16 -9.55 -25.25 29.64
N ALA A 17 -8.75 -24.55 30.41
CA ALA A 17 -9.21 -23.36 31.13
C ALA A 17 -9.61 -22.30 30.10
N GLN A 18 -10.89 -22.01 29.94
CA GLN A 18 -11.40 -20.84 29.24
C GLN A 18 -10.87 -19.59 29.95
N LYS A 19 -9.86 -18.93 29.34
CA LYS A 19 -9.48 -17.56 29.73
C LYS A 19 -10.65 -16.62 29.43
N PRO A 20 -10.91 -15.59 30.28
CA PRO A 20 -12.01 -14.67 30.07
C PRO A 20 -11.86 -13.95 28.73
N ALA A 21 -12.97 -13.82 28.02
CA ALA A 21 -13.06 -13.08 26.76
C ALA A 21 -12.44 -11.67 26.90
N VAL A 22 -11.42 -11.39 26.14
CA VAL A 22 -10.87 -10.04 26.03
C VAL A 22 -11.99 -9.16 25.47
N LYS A 23 -12.41 -8.15 26.25
CA LYS A 23 -13.42 -7.17 25.84
C LYS A 23 -13.06 -6.62 24.47
N ASN A 24 -14.04 -6.60 23.58
CA ASN A 24 -14.00 -6.14 22.19
C ASN A 24 -12.83 -5.19 21.88
N ALA A 25 -11.91 -5.63 21.01
CA ALA A 25 -10.79 -4.85 20.50
C ALA A 25 -11.20 -3.61 19.67
N ALA A 26 -12.49 -3.36 19.52
CA ALA A 26 -13.08 -2.21 18.83
C ALA A 26 -12.74 -0.85 19.48
N ASN A 27 -12.23 -0.81 20.71
CA ASN A 27 -11.89 0.41 21.45
C ASN A 27 -10.40 0.51 21.81
N ALA A 28 -9.48 0.04 20.97
CA ALA A 28 -8.07 0.36 21.17
C ALA A 28 -7.91 1.89 21.09
N ALA A 29 -7.32 2.48 22.14
CA ALA A 29 -7.04 3.93 22.19
C ALA A 29 -6.26 4.37 20.94
N LEU A 30 -6.50 5.61 20.50
CA LEU A 30 -5.73 6.21 19.42
C LEU A 30 -4.27 6.33 19.86
N ASP A 31 -3.33 5.98 18.99
CA ASP A 31 -1.92 6.24 19.25
C ASP A 31 -1.69 7.76 19.28
N PRO A 32 -1.20 8.32 20.42
CA PRO A 32 -1.02 9.77 20.56
C PRO A 32 0.05 10.33 19.60
N HIS A 33 1.05 9.53 19.20
CA HIS A 33 2.06 9.94 18.23
C HIS A 33 1.44 10.09 16.83
N ILE A 34 0.60 9.15 16.42
CA ILE A 34 -0.13 9.24 15.17
C ILE A 34 -1.05 10.47 15.19
N VAL A 35 -1.85 10.63 16.25
CA VAL A 35 -2.74 11.81 16.40
C VAL A 35 -1.96 13.12 16.31
N SER A 36 -0.78 13.19 16.94
CA SER A 36 0.08 14.37 16.87
C SER A 36 0.61 14.63 15.46
N ALA A 37 1.08 13.57 14.76
CA ALA A 37 1.55 13.68 13.38
C ALA A 37 0.45 14.19 12.43
N LEU A 38 -0.79 13.70 12.60
CA LEU A 38 -1.92 14.12 11.77
C LEU A 38 -2.31 15.58 11.99
N LYS A 39 -2.20 16.10 13.23
CA LYS A 39 -2.42 17.53 13.53
C LYS A 39 -1.37 18.42 12.87
N ASP A 40 -0.16 17.92 12.65
CA ASP A 40 0.93 18.64 12.01
C ASP A 40 0.79 18.74 10.48
N VAL A 41 -0.08 17.93 9.84
CA VAL A 41 -0.34 18.02 8.41
C VAL A 41 -1.01 19.35 8.10
N SER A 42 -0.41 20.12 7.17
CA SER A 42 -0.78 21.50 6.91
C SER A 42 -1.21 21.73 5.46
N PRO A 43 -2.47 22.15 5.21
CA PRO A 43 -2.92 22.56 3.88
C PRO A 43 -2.05 23.68 3.27
N ALA A 44 -1.58 24.62 4.11
CA ALA A 44 -0.70 25.70 3.66
C ALA A 44 0.68 25.19 3.18
N ARG A 45 1.21 24.15 3.82
CA ARG A 45 2.46 23.50 3.38
C ARG A 45 2.27 22.73 2.07
N VAL A 46 1.19 21.95 1.99
CA VAL A 46 0.79 21.26 0.75
C VAL A 46 0.67 22.25 -0.40
N LYS A 47 -0.05 23.37 -0.18
CA LYS A 47 -0.19 24.45 -1.17
C LYS A 47 1.16 24.98 -1.63
N ALA A 48 2.04 25.32 -0.68
CA ALA A 48 3.38 25.85 -1.01
C ALA A 48 4.22 24.84 -1.82
N THR A 49 4.08 23.54 -1.56
CA THR A 49 4.73 22.47 -2.32
C THR A 49 4.21 22.42 -3.75
N VAL A 50 2.89 22.39 -3.94
CA VAL A 50 2.25 22.38 -5.27
C VAL A 50 2.61 23.65 -6.06
N GLU A 51 2.50 24.84 -5.46
CA GLU A 51 2.88 26.12 -6.08
C GLU A 51 4.35 26.12 -6.51
N LYS A 52 5.23 25.57 -5.69
CA LYS A 52 6.66 25.46 -6.02
C LYS A 52 6.89 24.52 -7.19
N LEU A 53 6.27 23.34 -7.21
CA LEU A 53 6.39 22.41 -8.34
C LEU A 53 5.87 23.03 -9.63
N VAL A 54 4.71 23.70 -9.60
CA VAL A 54 4.16 24.42 -10.74
C VAL A 54 5.09 25.54 -11.22
N SER A 55 5.81 26.20 -10.31
CA SER A 55 6.71 27.32 -10.65
C SER A 55 7.90 26.90 -11.53
N PHE A 56 8.19 25.60 -11.69
CA PHE A 56 9.19 25.13 -12.62
C PHE A 56 8.76 25.21 -14.10
N GLY A 57 7.51 25.58 -14.39
CA GLY A 57 6.97 25.85 -15.73
C GLY A 57 6.54 24.59 -16.47
N THR A 58 7.47 23.71 -16.76
CA THR A 58 7.21 22.35 -17.20
C THR A 58 8.01 21.39 -16.32
N ARG A 59 7.43 20.22 -16.05
CA ARG A 59 8.14 19.09 -15.42
C ARG A 59 8.08 17.86 -16.33
N ASN A 60 7.77 18.09 -17.63
CA ASN A 60 7.79 17.01 -18.60
C ASN A 60 9.17 16.33 -18.59
N THR A 61 9.20 15.01 -18.59
CA THR A 61 10.43 14.20 -18.51
C THR A 61 11.47 14.61 -19.56
N LEU A 62 11.03 14.98 -20.77
CA LEU A 62 11.94 15.39 -21.86
C LEU A 62 12.58 16.74 -21.64
N SER A 63 12.09 17.56 -20.71
CA SER A 63 12.78 18.80 -20.31
C SER A 63 14.14 18.54 -19.65
N ALA A 64 14.43 17.29 -19.25
CA ALA A 64 15.75 16.88 -18.81
C ALA A 64 16.84 17.04 -19.90
N ASN A 65 16.45 17.01 -21.16
CA ASN A 65 17.33 17.18 -22.30
C ASN A 65 17.55 18.64 -22.71
N ASP A 66 16.97 19.59 -21.97
CA ASP A 66 17.15 21.04 -22.20
C ASP A 66 17.98 21.67 -21.06
N PRO A 67 19.31 21.82 -21.24
CA PRO A 67 20.16 22.37 -20.19
C PRO A 67 19.89 23.86 -19.92
N GLU A 68 19.27 24.60 -20.87
CA GLU A 68 18.93 26.00 -20.64
C GLU A 68 17.78 26.18 -19.67
N LEU A 69 16.80 25.28 -19.69
CA LEU A 69 15.75 25.26 -18.66
C LEU A 69 16.35 25.03 -17.27
N ALA A 70 17.27 24.07 -17.14
CA ALA A 70 17.92 23.79 -15.87
C ALA A 70 18.74 25.00 -15.34
N LYS A 71 19.46 25.70 -16.20
CA LYS A 71 20.20 26.94 -15.85
C LYS A 71 19.27 28.07 -15.37
N GLN A 72 18.06 28.10 -15.87
CA GLN A 72 17.04 29.06 -15.45
C GLN A 72 16.30 28.64 -14.19
N GLY A 73 16.66 27.52 -13.57
CA GLY A 73 15.92 26.95 -12.43
C GLY A 73 14.53 26.44 -12.82
N LYS A 74 14.36 25.93 -14.04
CA LYS A 74 13.12 25.43 -14.64
C LYS A 74 13.29 23.98 -15.10
N GLY A 75 12.18 23.35 -15.49
CA GLY A 75 12.16 21.99 -15.98
C GLY A 75 12.27 20.92 -14.89
N ILE A 76 12.26 19.67 -15.33
CA ILE A 76 12.23 18.51 -14.41
C ILE A 76 13.51 18.37 -13.58
N VAL A 77 14.67 18.80 -14.12
CA VAL A 77 15.95 18.75 -13.40
C VAL A 77 15.91 19.66 -12.18
N ALA A 78 15.44 20.91 -12.34
CA ALA A 78 15.32 21.84 -11.23
C ALA A 78 14.26 21.35 -10.19
N ALA A 79 13.19 20.71 -10.65
CA ALA A 79 12.18 20.14 -9.77
C ALA A 79 12.76 19.02 -8.90
N ARG A 80 13.50 18.06 -9.49
CA ARG A 80 14.09 16.95 -8.70
C ARG A 80 15.13 17.42 -7.70
N GLU A 81 15.96 18.41 -8.05
CA GLU A 81 16.94 19.01 -7.13
C GLU A 81 16.23 19.69 -5.94
N TRP A 82 15.13 20.40 -6.21
CA TRP A 82 14.34 21.00 -5.16
C TRP A 82 13.68 19.94 -4.24
N ILE A 83 13.10 18.88 -4.80
CA ILE A 83 12.50 17.78 -4.01
C ILE A 83 13.56 17.17 -3.10
N LYS A 84 14.76 16.90 -3.63
CA LYS A 84 15.88 16.38 -2.83
C LYS A 84 16.21 17.34 -1.69
N SER A 85 16.32 18.63 -1.98
CA SER A 85 16.63 19.65 -0.97
C SER A 85 15.57 19.72 0.13
N GLU A 86 14.28 19.48 -0.18
CA GLU A 86 13.21 19.41 0.81
C GLU A 86 13.36 18.18 1.72
N PHE A 87 13.65 17.00 1.16
CA PHE A 87 13.95 15.81 1.98
C PHE A 87 15.18 16.03 2.85
N GLU A 88 16.25 16.64 2.33
CA GLU A 88 17.46 16.98 3.09
C GLU A 88 17.17 18.00 4.21
N ARG A 89 16.28 18.97 3.96
CA ARG A 89 15.83 19.91 4.98
C ARG A 89 15.06 19.21 6.10
N TYR A 90 14.22 18.21 5.76
CA TYR A 90 13.53 17.40 6.77
C TYR A 90 14.51 16.50 7.53
N ALA A 91 15.49 15.91 6.83
CA ALA A 91 16.58 15.16 7.45
C ALA A 91 17.36 16.00 8.46
N ALA A 92 17.72 17.25 8.11
CA ALA A 92 18.41 18.17 9.01
C ALA A 92 17.54 18.51 10.24
N ALA A 93 16.24 18.74 10.04
CA ALA A 93 15.31 19.06 11.13
C ALA A 93 15.16 17.90 12.15
N CYS A 94 15.31 16.65 11.72
CA CYS A 94 15.30 15.47 12.58
C CYS A 94 16.70 14.94 12.96
N ARG A 95 17.75 15.74 12.73
CA ARG A 95 19.15 15.39 13.07
C ARG A 95 19.68 14.16 12.31
N GLY A 96 19.37 14.07 11.03
CA GLY A 96 19.87 13.01 10.14
C GLY A 96 19.03 11.70 10.18
N CYS A 97 17.77 11.77 10.55
CA CYS A 97 16.92 10.58 10.60
C CYS A 97 16.50 10.03 9.21
N LEU A 98 16.64 10.83 8.15
CA LEU A 98 16.31 10.43 6.79
C LEU A 98 17.58 10.23 5.96
N GLU A 99 17.66 9.10 5.28
CA GLU A 99 18.66 8.82 4.25
C GLU A 99 18.09 9.25 2.89
N VAL A 100 18.61 10.34 2.32
CA VAL A 100 18.12 10.92 1.07
C VAL A 100 18.99 10.47 -0.09
N SER A 101 18.39 9.99 -1.17
CA SER A 101 19.10 9.44 -2.33
C SER A 101 18.35 9.67 -3.64
N TYR A 102 19.07 9.53 -4.72
CA TYR A 102 18.52 9.35 -6.06
C TYR A 102 18.56 7.88 -6.48
N ASP A 103 17.56 7.47 -7.24
CA ASP A 103 17.57 6.28 -8.09
C ASP A 103 17.65 6.77 -9.54
N GLN A 104 18.84 6.76 -10.11
CA GLN A 104 19.16 7.37 -11.42
C GLN A 104 19.38 6.31 -12.49
N PHE A 105 18.85 6.58 -13.67
CA PHE A 105 19.04 5.73 -14.86
C PHE A 105 18.83 6.53 -16.14
N THR A 106 19.35 6.02 -17.24
CA THR A 106 19.10 6.57 -18.57
C THR A 106 18.03 5.74 -19.27
N GLN A 107 16.89 6.35 -19.56
CA GLN A 107 15.84 5.72 -20.37
C GLN A 107 16.25 5.71 -21.84
N ALA A 108 16.27 4.51 -22.44
CA ALA A 108 16.50 4.33 -23.86
C ALA A 108 15.35 4.92 -24.69
N PRO A 109 15.62 5.29 -25.98
CA PRO A 109 14.58 5.78 -26.86
C PRO A 109 13.37 4.83 -26.97
N GLY A 110 12.16 5.40 -26.97
CA GLY A 110 10.90 4.71 -27.07
C GLY A 110 9.78 5.61 -27.59
N ARG A 111 8.55 5.14 -27.56
CA ARG A 111 7.40 5.83 -28.18
C ARG A 111 7.22 7.28 -27.67
N ARG A 112 7.38 7.54 -26.36
CA ARG A 112 7.21 8.86 -25.76
C ARG A 112 8.52 9.48 -25.28
N VAL A 113 9.63 8.80 -25.49
CA VAL A 113 11.01 9.26 -25.19
C VAL A 113 11.84 9.09 -26.46
N PRO A 114 11.88 10.11 -27.35
CA PRO A 114 12.48 9.95 -28.69
C PRO A 114 14.01 9.86 -28.70
N GLN A 115 14.68 10.22 -27.61
CA GLN A 115 16.13 10.17 -27.45
C GLN A 115 16.49 9.69 -26.05
N PRO A 116 17.73 9.21 -25.81
CA PRO A 116 18.17 8.85 -24.46
C PRO A 116 17.93 10.00 -23.49
N THR A 117 17.29 9.72 -22.36
CA THR A 117 16.89 10.73 -21.38
C THR A 117 17.23 10.26 -19.96
N ASP A 118 17.94 11.10 -19.21
CA ASP A 118 18.31 10.80 -17.83
C ASP A 118 17.16 11.10 -16.87
N LEU A 119 16.70 10.07 -16.21
CA LEU A 119 15.67 10.12 -15.18
C LEU A 119 16.26 9.88 -13.79
N ALA A 120 15.62 10.45 -12.79
CA ALA A 120 15.99 10.20 -11.41
C ALA A 120 14.74 10.23 -10.50
N ASN A 121 14.43 9.12 -9.88
CA ASN A 121 13.53 9.11 -8.73
C ASN A 121 14.25 9.74 -7.53
N VAL A 122 13.52 10.48 -6.70
CA VAL A 122 14.05 11.06 -5.47
C VAL A 122 13.38 10.38 -4.29
N TYR A 123 14.15 9.83 -3.36
CA TYR A 123 13.56 9.15 -2.23
C TYR A 123 14.29 9.41 -0.91
N ALA A 124 13.54 9.29 0.18
CA ALA A 124 14.06 9.37 1.54
C ALA A 124 13.63 8.14 2.33
N ILE A 125 14.56 7.55 3.09
CA ILE A 125 14.31 6.38 3.93
C ILE A 125 14.33 6.80 5.40
N LEU A 126 13.23 6.58 6.10
CA LEU A 126 13.16 6.60 7.56
C LEU A 126 13.34 5.16 8.05
N ARG A 127 14.57 4.83 8.48
CA ARG A 127 14.91 3.49 8.92
C ARG A 127 14.13 3.08 10.16
N GLY A 128 13.65 1.84 10.16
CA GLY A 128 13.09 1.22 11.34
C GLY A 128 14.12 1.06 12.46
N THR A 129 13.63 1.09 13.69
CA THR A 129 14.48 1.02 14.90
C THR A 129 14.64 -0.39 15.46
N ASP A 130 13.84 -1.33 15.02
CA ASP A 130 13.91 -2.75 15.39
C ASP A 130 14.61 -3.55 14.30
N ALA A 131 15.54 -4.43 14.66
CA ALA A 131 16.41 -5.10 13.68
C ALA A 131 15.64 -6.00 12.69
N GLU A 132 14.59 -6.68 13.14
CA GLU A 132 13.78 -7.56 12.28
C GLU A 132 12.63 -6.78 11.63
N ALA A 133 11.91 -5.95 12.39
CA ALA A 133 10.82 -5.16 11.84
C ALA A 133 11.30 -4.15 10.77
N ALA A 134 12.53 -3.63 10.87
CA ALA A 134 13.11 -2.70 9.90
C ALA A 134 13.27 -3.32 8.49
N LYS A 135 13.22 -4.63 8.35
CA LYS A 135 13.21 -5.33 7.05
C LYS A 135 11.88 -5.17 6.32
N HIS A 136 10.79 -4.92 7.05
CA HIS A 136 9.47 -4.61 6.53
C HIS A 136 9.41 -3.14 6.13
N ILE A 137 9.01 -2.88 4.90
CA ILE A 137 9.06 -1.54 4.29
C ILE A 137 7.67 -1.12 3.84
N TYR A 138 7.27 0.10 4.22
CA TYR A 138 6.04 0.74 3.79
C TYR A 138 6.39 1.99 2.98
N LEU A 139 5.81 2.15 1.80
CA LEU A 139 6.20 3.19 0.85
C LEU A 139 5.01 4.07 0.48
N VAL A 140 5.23 5.39 0.40
CA VAL A 140 4.31 6.36 -0.18
C VAL A 140 4.98 7.05 -1.36
N THR A 141 4.20 7.27 -2.43
CA THR A 141 4.71 7.90 -3.66
C THR A 141 3.68 8.75 -4.38
N GLY A 142 4.17 9.67 -5.22
CA GLY A 142 3.50 10.37 -6.27
C GLY A 142 4.54 10.71 -7.34
N HIS A 143 4.12 10.99 -8.58
CA HIS A 143 5.07 11.36 -9.62
C HIS A 143 5.27 12.88 -9.70
N TYR A 144 6.50 13.32 -9.94
CA TYR A 144 6.78 14.74 -9.97
C TYR A 144 6.91 15.31 -11.39
N ASP A 145 6.93 14.46 -12.42
CA ASP A 145 6.80 14.88 -13.79
C ASP A 145 5.37 15.36 -14.11
N SER A 146 5.20 16.04 -15.22
CA SER A 146 3.93 16.58 -15.70
C SER A 146 3.90 16.59 -17.22
N MET A 147 2.72 16.66 -17.81
CA MET A 147 2.53 16.55 -19.23
C MET A 147 1.55 17.62 -19.75
N PRO A 148 1.87 18.35 -20.85
CA PRO A 148 0.86 19.10 -21.60
C PRO A 148 0.06 18.11 -22.49
N THR A 149 -0.72 18.60 -23.44
CA THR A 149 -1.51 17.74 -24.35
C THR A 149 -0.63 16.72 -25.10
N SER A 150 0.57 17.13 -25.52
CA SER A 150 1.53 16.23 -26.17
C SER A 150 2.52 15.65 -25.15
N PRO A 151 2.58 14.33 -24.97
CA PRO A 151 3.52 13.70 -24.04
C PRO A 151 4.99 13.88 -24.45
N THR A 152 5.26 14.25 -25.71
CA THR A 152 6.60 14.48 -26.25
C THR A 152 6.98 15.97 -26.30
N ASP A 153 6.16 16.85 -25.79
CA ASP A 153 6.47 18.27 -25.68
C ASP A 153 7.11 18.58 -24.31
N GLY A 154 8.45 18.64 -24.30
CA GLY A 154 9.24 18.98 -23.12
C GLY A 154 9.42 20.48 -22.88
N LYS A 155 8.77 21.35 -23.66
CA LYS A 155 9.01 22.82 -23.65
C LYS A 155 7.79 23.63 -23.23
N SER A 156 6.61 23.27 -23.71
CA SER A 156 5.38 23.98 -23.38
C SER A 156 5.07 23.91 -21.90
N ALA A 157 4.33 24.92 -21.40
CA ALA A 157 3.91 24.96 -20.01
C ALA A 157 3.07 23.73 -19.66
N ALA A 158 3.53 23.00 -18.68
CA ALA A 158 2.86 21.83 -18.12
C ALA A 158 2.81 21.98 -16.59
N PRO A 159 1.87 22.77 -16.05
CA PRO A 159 1.82 23.08 -14.62
C PRO A 159 1.64 21.84 -13.75
N GLY A 160 0.79 20.88 -14.17
CA GLY A 160 0.57 19.62 -13.47
C GLY A 160 0.32 19.81 -11.98
N ALA A 161 -0.62 20.73 -11.63
CA ALA A 161 -0.86 21.06 -10.24
C ALA A 161 -1.57 19.94 -9.49
N ASN A 162 -2.52 19.27 -10.16
CA ASN A 162 -3.22 18.09 -9.67
C ASN A 162 -2.53 16.81 -10.16
N ASP A 163 -2.10 16.74 -11.39
CA ASP A 163 -1.43 15.62 -12.04
C ASP A 163 0.07 15.96 -12.31
N ASP A 164 1.09 15.65 -11.40
CA ASP A 164 0.82 15.08 -10.08
C ASP A 164 1.65 15.81 -9.01
N ALA A 165 1.66 17.15 -9.04
CA ALA A 165 2.22 17.87 -7.90
C ALA A 165 1.44 17.60 -6.62
N SER A 166 0.15 17.23 -6.72
CA SER A 166 -0.69 16.89 -5.57
C SER A 166 -0.20 15.63 -4.85
N GLY A 167 0.05 14.54 -5.55
CA GLY A 167 0.56 13.29 -4.96
C GLY A 167 2.02 13.41 -4.51
N THR A 168 2.86 14.11 -5.26
CA THR A 168 4.21 14.46 -4.80
C THR A 168 4.16 15.24 -3.48
N ALA A 169 3.22 16.18 -3.32
CA ALA A 169 3.03 16.93 -2.08
C ALA A 169 2.59 16.02 -0.92
N VAL A 170 1.76 15.00 -1.18
CA VAL A 170 1.41 13.99 -0.16
C VAL A 170 2.65 13.24 0.33
N SER A 171 3.52 12.78 -0.58
CA SER A 171 4.76 12.09 -0.21
C SER A 171 5.69 12.97 0.64
N LEU A 172 5.92 14.22 0.23
CA LEU A 172 6.75 15.20 0.96
C LEU A 172 6.15 15.55 2.33
N GLU A 173 4.84 15.74 2.42
CA GLU A 173 4.18 16.07 3.68
C GLU A 173 4.20 14.90 4.66
N CYS A 174 4.03 13.65 4.18
CA CYS A 174 4.24 12.45 4.98
C CYS A 174 5.66 12.37 5.54
N ALA A 175 6.68 12.63 4.70
CA ALA A 175 8.07 12.68 5.15
C ALA A 175 8.28 13.73 6.25
N ARG A 176 7.73 14.94 6.07
CA ARG A 176 7.87 16.05 7.02
C ARG A 176 7.26 15.74 8.38
N VAL A 177 6.08 15.11 8.42
CA VAL A 177 5.40 14.86 9.69
C VAL A 177 5.89 13.60 10.39
N LEU A 178 6.17 12.53 9.62
CA LEU A 178 6.56 11.24 10.19
C LEU A 178 8.04 11.17 10.60
N SER A 179 8.94 11.95 9.97
CA SER A 179 10.34 12.01 10.36
C SER A 179 10.58 12.52 11.79
N LYS A 180 9.57 13.10 12.44
CA LYS A 180 9.63 13.52 13.85
C LYS A 180 9.51 12.36 14.84
N TYR A 181 9.14 11.17 14.37
CA TYR A 181 8.85 9.98 15.17
C TYR A 181 9.75 8.82 14.77
N LYS A 182 9.81 7.82 15.64
CA LYS A 182 10.55 6.58 15.41
C LYS A 182 9.53 5.44 15.28
N PHE A 183 9.75 4.58 14.30
CA PHE A 183 8.93 3.41 14.05
C PHE A 183 9.78 2.15 14.08
N PRO A 184 9.27 1.00 14.50
CA PRO A 184 9.97 -0.28 14.39
C PRO A 184 10.33 -0.66 12.97
N ALA A 185 9.40 -0.50 12.02
CA ALA A 185 9.59 -0.81 10.60
C ALA A 185 10.04 0.42 9.79
N THR A 186 10.53 0.18 8.59
CA THR A 186 11.05 1.21 7.68
C THR A 186 9.94 1.87 6.86
N ILE A 187 10.04 3.20 6.67
CA ILE A 187 9.16 3.95 5.77
C ILE A 187 10.00 4.59 4.65
N ILE A 188 9.54 4.49 3.41
CA ILE A 188 10.14 5.17 2.25
C ILE A 188 9.16 6.21 1.72
N PHE A 189 9.66 7.42 1.50
CA PHE A 189 8.99 8.52 0.83
C PHE A 189 9.63 8.70 -0.53
N LEU A 190 8.84 8.57 -1.61
CA LEU A 190 9.33 8.51 -2.98
C LEU A 190 8.63 9.57 -3.84
N ALA A 191 9.39 10.25 -4.69
CA ALA A 191 8.90 11.05 -5.80
C ALA A 191 9.39 10.42 -7.10
N VAL A 192 8.48 9.99 -7.96
CA VAL A 192 8.74 9.20 -9.16
C VAL A 192 8.91 10.12 -10.37
N ALA A 193 9.80 9.74 -11.30
CA ALA A 193 10.02 10.39 -12.58
C ALA A 193 9.44 9.57 -13.73
N GLY A 194 8.95 10.24 -14.79
CA GLY A 194 8.63 9.59 -16.07
C GLY A 194 7.40 8.69 -16.02
N GLU A 195 6.43 8.99 -15.16
CA GLU A 195 5.12 8.35 -15.16
C GLU A 195 4.43 8.57 -16.49
N GLU A 196 4.33 9.83 -16.90
CA GLU A 196 3.62 10.33 -18.07
C GLU A 196 4.15 9.77 -19.40
N GLN A 197 5.42 9.42 -19.44
CA GLN A 197 6.01 8.84 -20.63
C GLN A 197 5.94 7.31 -20.67
N GLY A 198 5.55 6.65 -19.56
CA GLY A 198 5.33 5.19 -19.54
C GLY A 198 5.77 4.50 -18.27
N LEU A 199 5.56 5.09 -17.09
CA LEU A 199 5.84 4.50 -15.77
C LEU A 199 7.33 4.16 -15.57
N TYR A 200 8.24 4.85 -16.24
CA TYR A 200 9.65 4.44 -16.28
C TYR A 200 10.32 4.46 -14.90
N GLY A 201 10.06 5.50 -14.12
CA GLY A 201 10.66 5.63 -12.80
C GLY A 201 10.15 4.59 -11.81
N SER A 202 8.85 4.38 -11.76
CA SER A 202 8.27 3.36 -10.87
C SER A 202 8.68 1.95 -11.28
N ALA A 203 8.75 1.66 -12.59
CA ALA A 203 9.22 0.36 -13.08
C ALA A 203 10.68 0.10 -12.70
N HIS A 204 11.54 1.13 -12.84
CA HIS A 204 12.95 1.03 -12.45
C HIS A 204 13.09 0.83 -10.93
N PHE A 205 12.39 1.63 -10.13
CA PHE A 205 12.44 1.53 -8.66
C PHE A 205 11.89 0.20 -8.14
N ALA A 206 10.75 -0.25 -8.66
CA ALA A 206 10.16 -1.53 -8.26
C ALA A 206 11.08 -2.72 -8.60
N LYS A 207 11.70 -2.69 -9.78
CA LYS A 207 12.68 -3.69 -10.19
C LYS A 207 13.92 -3.66 -9.27
N MET A 208 14.48 -2.49 -9.02
CA MET A 208 15.61 -2.30 -8.10
C MET A 208 15.28 -2.81 -6.69
N ALA A 209 14.09 -2.52 -6.17
CA ALA A 209 13.63 -3.01 -4.88
C ALA A 209 13.56 -4.55 -4.86
N LYS A 210 13.06 -5.17 -5.94
CA LYS A 210 13.00 -6.63 -6.09
C LYS A 210 14.39 -7.26 -6.13
N GLU A 211 15.31 -6.69 -6.91
CA GLU A 211 16.69 -7.16 -7.04
C GLU A 211 17.47 -7.04 -5.73
N LYS A 212 17.20 -5.99 -4.94
CA LYS A 212 17.77 -5.81 -3.60
C LYS A 212 17.13 -6.69 -2.52
N GLY A 213 16.10 -7.45 -2.86
CA GLY A 213 15.36 -8.26 -1.90
C GLY A 213 14.59 -7.44 -0.86
N TRP A 214 14.19 -6.22 -1.19
CA TRP A 214 13.40 -5.38 -0.27
C TRP A 214 12.01 -5.97 -0.04
N GLN A 215 11.59 -6.00 1.20
CA GLN A 215 10.27 -6.50 1.59
C GLN A 215 9.30 -5.32 1.66
N LEU A 216 8.77 -4.93 0.48
CA LEU A 216 7.75 -3.88 0.38
C LEU A 216 6.37 -4.49 0.70
N ASP A 217 5.92 -4.32 1.94
CA ASP A 217 4.65 -4.89 2.41
C ASP A 217 3.43 -4.05 1.99
N ALA A 218 3.61 -2.74 1.78
CA ALA A 218 2.59 -1.88 1.19
C ALA A 218 3.20 -0.69 0.45
N VAL A 219 2.61 -0.37 -0.72
CA VAL A 219 2.91 0.83 -1.52
C VAL A 219 1.64 1.64 -1.69
N LEU A 220 1.68 2.89 -1.25
CA LEU A 220 0.59 3.87 -1.31
C LEU A 220 0.91 4.88 -2.41
N ASN A 221 0.41 4.67 -3.62
CA ASN A 221 0.59 5.60 -4.74
C ASN A 221 -0.52 6.65 -4.73
N ASN A 222 -0.14 7.92 -4.76
CA ASN A 222 -1.06 9.05 -4.83
C ASN A 222 -0.88 9.72 -6.19
N ASP A 223 -1.95 9.84 -6.95
CA ASP A 223 -1.89 10.34 -8.32
C ASP A 223 -3.26 10.91 -8.67
N ILE A 224 -3.30 12.23 -8.96
CA ILE A 224 -4.50 13.05 -9.11
C ILE A 224 -5.32 13.05 -7.81
N VAL A 225 -4.76 13.65 -6.77
CA VAL A 225 -5.39 13.72 -5.44
C VAL A 225 -5.66 15.17 -5.00
N GLY A 226 -5.89 16.05 -5.98
CA GLY A 226 -6.14 17.47 -5.74
C GLY A 226 -7.57 17.82 -5.41
N GLY A 227 -8.55 16.93 -5.62
CA GLY A 227 -9.95 17.18 -5.28
C GLY A 227 -10.50 18.42 -5.97
N VAL A 228 -10.46 18.43 -7.29
CA VAL A 228 -10.85 19.58 -8.13
C VAL A 228 -12.24 20.08 -7.77
N LYS A 229 -12.40 21.41 -7.66
CA LYS A 229 -13.66 22.09 -7.35
C LYS A 229 -14.62 22.10 -8.56
N THR A 230 -14.83 20.94 -9.14
CA THR A 230 -15.66 20.77 -10.35
C THR A 230 -17.04 20.24 -9.98
N ALA A 231 -18.04 20.51 -10.80
CA ALA A 231 -19.38 19.99 -10.60
C ALA A 231 -19.40 18.45 -10.57
N GLY A 232 -20.00 17.88 -9.52
CA GLY A 232 -20.09 16.43 -9.30
C GLY A 232 -18.86 15.81 -8.64
N GLN A 233 -17.89 16.60 -8.18
CA GLN A 233 -16.80 16.17 -7.32
C GLN A 233 -17.30 15.96 -5.89
N ASP A 234 -16.74 14.98 -5.20
CA ASP A 234 -17.03 14.70 -3.78
C ASP A 234 -15.73 14.76 -2.97
N ALA A 235 -15.51 15.89 -2.29
CA ALA A 235 -14.32 16.13 -1.49
C ALA A 235 -14.27 15.30 -0.19
N SER A 236 -15.33 14.57 0.15
CA SER A 236 -15.32 13.63 1.29
C SER A 236 -14.77 12.25 0.93
N ILE A 237 -14.49 12.00 -0.35
CA ILE A 237 -14.11 10.68 -0.86
C ILE A 237 -12.78 10.75 -1.61
N VAL A 238 -11.86 9.85 -1.28
CA VAL A 238 -10.75 9.45 -2.14
C VAL A 238 -10.96 8.02 -2.60
N ARG A 239 -10.83 7.73 -3.90
CA ARG A 239 -10.90 6.36 -4.42
C ARG A 239 -9.59 5.65 -4.11
N VAL A 240 -9.67 4.39 -3.66
CA VAL A 240 -8.51 3.52 -3.47
C VAL A 240 -8.67 2.29 -4.34
N PHE A 241 -7.89 2.26 -5.43
CA PHE A 241 -7.84 1.13 -6.35
C PHE A 241 -6.88 0.06 -5.84
N SER A 242 -7.24 -1.19 -6.06
CA SER A 242 -6.41 -2.34 -5.68
C SER A 242 -6.64 -3.51 -6.60
N GLU A 243 -5.58 -4.22 -7.00
CA GLU A 243 -5.74 -5.43 -7.80
C GLU A 243 -6.37 -6.56 -6.99
N GLY A 244 -7.15 -7.41 -7.65
CA GLY A 244 -7.74 -8.61 -7.04
C GLY A 244 -6.91 -9.85 -7.30
N VAL A 245 -6.74 -10.15 -8.57
CA VAL A 245 -5.86 -11.23 -9.04
C VAL A 245 -4.48 -10.62 -9.29
N PRO A 246 -3.43 -11.06 -8.57
CA PRO A 246 -2.09 -10.51 -8.77
C PRO A 246 -1.61 -10.75 -10.21
N VAL A 247 -1.15 -9.68 -10.87
CA VAL A 247 -0.61 -9.76 -12.24
C VAL A 247 0.66 -10.61 -12.29
N SER A 248 1.38 -10.70 -11.19
CA SER A 248 2.59 -11.51 -11.02
C SER A 248 2.31 -12.98 -10.68
N ALA A 249 1.03 -13.39 -10.55
CA ALA A 249 0.67 -14.74 -10.15
C ALA A 249 1.03 -15.78 -11.22
N THR A 250 1.55 -16.92 -10.78
CA THR A 250 1.80 -18.09 -11.64
C THR A 250 0.48 -18.78 -12.02
N GLU A 251 0.48 -19.59 -13.08
CA GLU A 251 -0.69 -20.38 -13.48
C GLU A 251 -1.20 -21.29 -12.35
N GLU A 252 -0.33 -21.82 -11.52
CA GLU A 252 -0.71 -22.62 -10.34
C GLU A 252 -1.44 -21.76 -9.31
N GLN A 253 -0.93 -20.58 -9.00
CA GLN A 253 -1.56 -19.63 -8.10
C GLN A 253 -2.92 -19.16 -8.66
N LEU A 254 -3.02 -18.88 -9.96
CA LEU A 254 -4.28 -18.50 -10.61
C LEU A 254 -5.33 -19.61 -10.51
N ARG A 255 -4.92 -20.87 -10.71
CA ARG A 255 -5.80 -22.03 -10.54
C ARG A 255 -6.27 -22.16 -9.09
N MET A 256 -5.37 -21.99 -8.12
CA MET A 256 -5.72 -22.02 -6.70
C MET A 256 -6.72 -20.90 -6.35
N LEU A 257 -6.47 -19.67 -6.77
CA LEU A 257 -7.36 -18.54 -6.53
C LEU A 257 -8.78 -18.81 -7.05
N ARG A 258 -8.93 -19.37 -8.26
CA ARG A 258 -10.24 -19.76 -8.80
C ARG A 258 -10.91 -20.86 -7.98
N ASN A 259 -10.15 -21.85 -7.52
CA ASN A 259 -10.69 -22.98 -6.75
C ASN A 259 -11.22 -22.57 -5.37
N ILE A 260 -10.66 -21.53 -4.77
CA ILE A 260 -11.05 -21.08 -3.42
C ILE A 260 -11.88 -19.79 -3.43
N GLY A 261 -12.17 -19.21 -4.59
CA GLY A 261 -12.86 -17.93 -4.71
C GLY A 261 -12.04 -16.76 -4.15
N GLY A 262 -10.70 -16.81 -4.29
CA GLY A 262 -9.75 -15.86 -3.69
C GLY A 262 -9.48 -14.61 -4.53
N GLU A 263 -10.22 -14.36 -5.61
CA GLU A 263 -9.95 -13.27 -6.57
C GLU A 263 -10.07 -11.85 -5.96
N SER A 264 -10.72 -11.76 -4.81
CA SER A 264 -10.89 -10.48 -4.09
C SER A 264 -10.00 -10.34 -2.85
N ASP A 265 -9.00 -11.21 -2.68
CA ASP A 265 -8.28 -11.33 -1.41
C ASP A 265 -6.74 -11.24 -1.53
N SER A 266 -6.25 -10.61 -2.60
CA SER A 266 -4.83 -10.30 -2.77
C SER A 266 -4.27 -9.42 -1.65
N SER A 267 -2.94 -9.36 -1.54
CA SER A 267 -2.24 -8.47 -0.61
C SER A 267 -2.61 -6.99 -0.86
N SER A 268 -2.76 -6.56 -2.12
CA SER A 268 -3.21 -5.19 -2.44
C SER A 268 -4.61 -4.90 -1.92
N ARG A 269 -5.54 -5.89 -1.96
CA ARG A 269 -6.87 -5.77 -1.34
C ARG A 269 -6.79 -5.60 0.17
N GLN A 270 -5.85 -6.32 0.82
CA GLN A 270 -5.67 -6.17 2.27
C GLN A 270 -5.14 -4.78 2.62
N VAL A 271 -4.21 -4.22 1.84
CA VAL A 271 -3.76 -2.83 2.02
C VAL A 271 -4.95 -1.85 1.86
N ALA A 272 -5.77 -2.00 0.82
CA ALA A 272 -6.94 -1.13 0.61
C ALA A 272 -7.94 -1.21 1.77
N ARG A 273 -8.23 -2.40 2.28
CA ARG A 273 -9.09 -2.61 3.47
C ARG A 273 -8.47 -1.98 4.72
N TYR A 274 -7.17 -2.11 4.88
CA TYR A 274 -6.44 -1.50 6.00
C TYR A 274 -6.50 0.02 5.98
N VAL A 275 -6.36 0.64 4.81
CA VAL A 275 -6.58 2.09 4.61
C VAL A 275 -7.98 2.48 5.07
N ARG A 276 -9.00 1.68 4.75
CA ARG A 276 -10.39 1.92 5.18
C ARG A 276 -10.56 1.80 6.70
N GLU A 277 -9.95 0.80 7.33
CA GLU A 277 -9.94 0.67 8.79
C GLU A 277 -9.23 1.85 9.45
N THR A 278 -8.09 2.27 8.89
CA THR A 278 -7.34 3.44 9.37
C THR A 278 -8.17 4.71 9.30
N ALA A 279 -8.88 4.95 8.19
CA ALA A 279 -9.78 6.09 8.07
C ALA A 279 -10.87 6.07 9.15
N LYS A 280 -11.52 4.93 9.37
CA LYS A 280 -12.54 4.78 10.43
C LYS A 280 -11.99 5.06 11.82
N LYS A 281 -10.70 4.84 12.04
CA LYS A 281 -10.04 5.03 13.34
C LYS A 281 -9.54 6.46 13.57
N TYR A 282 -8.95 7.10 12.56
CA TYR A 282 -8.20 8.35 12.72
C TYR A 282 -8.80 9.56 12.02
N MET A 283 -9.65 9.37 11.00
CA MET A 283 -10.34 10.49 10.35
C MET A 283 -11.66 10.78 11.07
N ALA A 284 -12.08 12.05 11.08
CA ALA A 284 -13.36 12.41 11.68
C ALA A 284 -14.51 11.69 10.98
N LYS A 285 -15.46 11.20 11.75
CA LYS A 285 -16.54 10.36 11.25
C LYS A 285 -17.40 11.13 10.23
N GLY A 286 -17.39 10.68 8.98
CA GLY A 286 -18.20 11.24 7.90
C GLY A 286 -17.56 12.37 7.11
N ASP A 287 -16.41 12.91 7.54
CA ASP A 287 -15.80 14.08 6.88
C ASP A 287 -14.91 13.70 5.70
N PHE A 288 -14.19 12.59 5.77
CA PHE A 288 -13.30 12.12 4.72
C PHE A 288 -12.99 10.63 4.85
N GLY A 289 -12.96 9.90 3.74
CA GLY A 289 -12.56 8.50 3.75
C GLY A 289 -12.40 7.86 2.37
N PRO A 290 -11.76 6.68 2.33
CA PRO A 290 -11.54 5.98 1.09
C PRO A 290 -12.81 5.28 0.61
N LYS A 291 -13.09 5.37 -0.71
CA LYS A 291 -14.00 4.50 -1.44
C LYS A 291 -13.17 3.38 -2.07
N LEU A 292 -13.34 2.18 -1.58
CA LEU A 292 -12.64 1.02 -2.14
C LEU A 292 -13.13 0.72 -3.55
N VAL A 293 -12.22 0.67 -4.51
CA VAL A 293 -12.51 0.30 -5.90
C VAL A 293 -11.76 -0.99 -6.19
N PHE A 294 -12.53 -2.09 -6.28
CA PHE A 294 -12.00 -3.43 -6.48
C PHE A 294 -11.65 -3.67 -7.95
N ARG A 295 -10.72 -2.88 -8.44
CA ARG A 295 -10.12 -2.91 -9.76
C ARG A 295 -8.68 -2.46 -9.63
N ARG A 296 -7.76 -3.02 -10.42
CA ARG A 296 -6.34 -2.64 -10.36
C ARG A 296 -6.14 -1.15 -10.60
N ASP A 297 -6.79 -0.58 -11.62
CA ASP A 297 -6.82 0.85 -11.92
C ASP A 297 -8.11 1.22 -12.66
N ARG A 298 -8.21 2.47 -13.11
CA ARG A 298 -9.23 2.98 -14.02
C ARG A 298 -9.31 2.08 -15.28
N TYR A 299 -10.46 2.13 -15.96
CA TYR A 299 -10.71 1.21 -17.07
C TYR A 299 -9.68 1.38 -18.21
N LEU A 300 -8.88 0.33 -18.46
CA LEU A 300 -7.80 0.28 -19.47
C LEU A 300 -6.72 1.37 -19.28
N ARG A 301 -6.51 1.84 -18.05
CA ARG A 301 -5.46 2.80 -17.69
C ARG A 301 -4.56 2.18 -16.61
N GLY A 302 -3.47 2.85 -16.29
CA GLY A 302 -2.51 2.46 -15.26
C GLY A 302 -2.02 3.66 -14.45
N GLY A 303 -1.03 3.44 -13.65
CA GLY A 303 -0.28 4.40 -12.83
C GLY A 303 0.85 3.68 -12.11
N ASP A 304 1.68 4.39 -11.37
CA ASP A 304 2.92 3.88 -10.78
C ASP A 304 2.77 2.64 -9.89
N HIS A 305 1.64 2.49 -9.19
CA HIS A 305 1.37 1.30 -8.38
C HIS A 305 1.37 0.01 -9.19
N THR A 306 1.05 0.08 -10.49
CA THR A 306 1.03 -1.09 -11.36
C THR A 306 2.42 -1.69 -11.58
N SER A 307 3.44 -0.84 -11.64
CA SER A 307 4.84 -1.28 -11.71
C SER A 307 5.26 -2.12 -10.49
N PHE A 308 4.79 -1.74 -9.32
CA PHE A 308 5.03 -2.50 -8.08
C PHE A 308 4.23 -3.81 -8.07
N ASN A 309 2.96 -3.81 -8.53
CA ASN A 309 2.16 -5.04 -8.65
C ASN A 309 2.83 -6.05 -9.60
N GLU A 310 3.46 -5.60 -10.70
CA GLU A 310 4.18 -6.44 -11.66
C GLU A 310 5.40 -7.14 -11.03
N GLN A 311 6.01 -6.54 -10.02
CA GLN A 311 7.07 -7.15 -9.22
C GLN A 311 6.56 -8.00 -8.05
N GLY A 312 5.23 -8.10 -7.88
CA GLY A 312 4.58 -8.88 -6.82
C GLY A 312 4.44 -8.15 -5.49
N PHE A 313 4.65 -6.83 -5.46
CA PHE A 313 4.44 -6.03 -4.26
C PHE A 313 2.97 -5.60 -4.11
N ALA A 314 2.51 -5.51 -2.87
CA ALA A 314 1.18 -5.01 -2.55
C ALA A 314 1.11 -3.50 -2.75
N ALA A 315 0.46 -3.04 -3.82
CA ALA A 315 0.35 -1.62 -4.14
C ALA A 315 -1.08 -1.22 -4.42
N VAL A 316 -1.43 0.01 -3.99
CA VAL A 316 -2.74 0.63 -4.19
C VAL A 316 -2.57 2.04 -4.73
N ARG A 317 -3.59 2.53 -5.48
CA ARG A 317 -3.63 3.91 -5.98
C ARG A 317 -4.73 4.70 -5.29
N PHE A 318 -4.35 5.86 -4.75
CA PHE A 318 -5.26 6.91 -4.34
C PHE A 318 -5.50 7.87 -5.50
N THR A 319 -6.75 8.25 -5.74
CA THR A 319 -7.10 9.27 -6.72
C THR A 319 -8.43 9.92 -6.33
N GLU A 320 -8.63 11.15 -6.74
CA GLU A 320 -9.85 11.91 -6.43
C GLU A 320 -11.12 11.22 -6.93
N TYR A 321 -12.27 11.64 -6.43
CA TYR A 321 -13.55 10.97 -6.74
C TYR A 321 -13.90 11.01 -8.22
N ARG A 322 -13.66 12.16 -8.88
CA ARG A 322 -13.96 12.39 -10.28
C ARG A 322 -12.84 13.23 -10.92
N GLU A 323 -12.18 12.66 -11.94
CA GLU A 323 -11.15 13.36 -12.71
C GLU A 323 -11.77 14.41 -13.65
N ASP A 324 -11.08 15.53 -13.86
CA ASP A 324 -11.50 16.59 -14.77
C ASP A 324 -10.57 16.66 -15.99
N TYR A 325 -11.06 16.19 -17.12
CA TYR A 325 -10.30 16.12 -18.36
C TYR A 325 -10.20 17.45 -19.12
N THR A 326 -10.81 18.53 -18.64
CA THR A 326 -10.53 19.88 -19.13
C THR A 326 -9.25 20.45 -18.52
N HIS A 327 -8.79 19.86 -17.41
CA HIS A 327 -7.58 20.26 -16.73
C HIS A 327 -6.43 19.28 -16.97
N GLN A 328 -6.66 17.99 -16.73
CA GLN A 328 -5.65 16.94 -16.86
C GLN A 328 -5.13 16.82 -18.31
N HIS A 329 -3.80 16.79 -18.49
CA HIS A 329 -3.11 16.62 -19.78
C HIS A 329 -3.56 17.64 -20.85
N GLN A 330 -3.78 18.90 -20.43
CA GLN A 330 -4.21 19.96 -21.32
C GLN A 330 -3.18 21.08 -21.39
N ASP A 331 -2.97 21.61 -22.59
CA ASP A 331 -2.27 22.87 -22.77
C ASP A 331 -3.03 24.00 -22.07
N VAL A 332 -2.30 24.91 -21.45
CA VAL A 332 -2.91 26.06 -20.77
C VAL A 332 -3.48 27.02 -21.82
N ARG A 333 -4.80 27.13 -21.88
CA ARG A 333 -5.53 27.99 -22.82
C ARG A 333 -6.94 28.30 -22.32
N THR A 334 -7.53 29.33 -22.90
CA THR A 334 -8.98 29.56 -22.80
C THR A 334 -9.58 29.39 -24.19
N GLU A 335 -10.58 28.54 -24.30
CA GLU A 335 -11.27 28.26 -25.56
C GLU A 335 -12.78 28.16 -25.33
N ASN A 336 -13.57 28.91 -26.11
CA ASN A 336 -15.04 29.00 -25.95
C ASN A 336 -15.51 29.28 -24.51
N GLY A 337 -14.76 30.10 -23.77
CA GLY A 337 -15.05 30.45 -22.38
C GLY A 337 -14.69 29.35 -21.36
N ILE A 338 -14.16 28.23 -21.79
CA ILE A 338 -13.66 27.19 -20.93
C ILE A 338 -12.15 27.38 -20.73
N GLU A 339 -11.70 27.29 -19.48
CA GLU A 339 -10.32 27.37 -19.12
C GLU A 339 -9.72 25.95 -19.01
N TYR A 340 -8.68 25.69 -19.81
CA TYR A 340 -7.97 24.45 -19.87
C TYR A 340 -6.62 24.55 -19.18
N GLY A 341 -6.10 23.39 -18.75
CA GLY A 341 -4.80 23.27 -18.11
C GLY A 341 -4.89 22.95 -16.63
N ASP A 342 -3.90 22.22 -16.13
CA ASP A 342 -3.85 21.78 -14.74
C ASP A 342 -3.22 22.85 -13.84
N LEU A 343 -4.03 23.82 -13.43
CA LEU A 343 -3.61 25.03 -12.71
C LEU A 343 -3.84 24.92 -11.19
N VAL A 344 -2.98 25.58 -10.42
CA VAL A 344 -3.04 25.66 -8.94
C VAL A 344 -4.42 26.03 -8.39
N LYS A 345 -5.14 26.93 -9.06
CA LYS A 345 -6.46 27.41 -8.61
C LYS A 345 -7.56 26.36 -8.59
N PHE A 346 -7.37 25.25 -9.32
CA PHE A 346 -8.31 24.15 -9.38
C PHE A 346 -8.08 23.11 -8.29
N VAL A 347 -6.96 23.20 -7.56
CA VAL A 347 -6.61 22.27 -6.48
C VAL A 347 -7.28 22.68 -5.16
N ASP A 348 -7.86 21.72 -4.47
CA ASP A 348 -8.36 21.84 -3.10
C ASP A 348 -7.31 21.35 -2.10
N PHE A 349 -6.62 22.27 -1.45
CA PHE A 349 -5.49 21.94 -0.57
C PHE A 349 -5.92 21.32 0.77
N ASP A 350 -7.15 21.55 1.22
CA ASP A 350 -7.70 20.86 2.40
C ASP A 350 -7.95 19.39 2.07
N TYR A 351 -8.43 19.11 0.84
CA TYR A 351 -8.61 17.77 0.35
C TYR A 351 -7.26 17.03 0.24
N VAL A 352 -6.24 17.61 -0.41
CA VAL A 352 -4.89 17.02 -0.49
C VAL A 352 -4.31 16.77 0.91
N ALA A 353 -4.50 17.70 1.84
CA ALA A 353 -4.06 17.53 3.22
C ALA A 353 -4.79 16.37 3.92
N ASN A 354 -6.08 16.13 3.62
CA ASN A 354 -6.81 14.98 4.15
C ASN A 354 -6.28 13.66 3.56
N VAL A 355 -5.93 13.63 2.26
CA VAL A 355 -5.23 12.48 1.66
C VAL A 355 -3.89 12.25 2.34
N ALA A 356 -3.10 13.31 2.60
CA ALA A 356 -1.83 13.21 3.31
C ALA A 356 -2.01 12.68 4.75
N ARG A 357 -3.04 13.14 5.48
CA ARG A 357 -3.38 12.61 6.82
C ARG A 357 -3.68 11.11 6.77
N LEU A 358 -4.49 10.67 5.81
CA LEU A 358 -4.85 9.26 5.66
C LEU A 358 -3.63 8.40 5.31
N ASN A 359 -2.77 8.86 4.40
CA ASN A 359 -1.51 8.19 4.07
C ASN A 359 -0.58 8.13 5.30
N ALA A 360 -0.36 9.25 5.99
CA ALA A 360 0.49 9.31 7.18
C ALA A 360 -0.02 8.39 8.31
N ALA A 361 -1.33 8.37 8.57
CA ALA A 361 -1.94 7.47 9.55
C ALA A 361 -1.73 6.00 9.18
N THR A 362 -1.92 5.65 7.90
CA THR A 362 -1.75 4.28 7.40
C THR A 362 -0.30 3.82 7.53
N LEU A 363 0.66 4.64 7.07
CA LEU A 363 2.09 4.35 7.18
C LEU A 363 2.52 4.20 8.64
N ALA A 364 2.12 5.13 9.50
CA ALA A 364 2.49 5.11 10.91
C ALA A 364 1.91 3.89 11.64
N GLN A 365 0.66 3.52 11.38
CA GLN A 365 0.07 2.30 11.95
C GLN A 365 0.78 1.03 11.49
N LEU A 366 1.03 0.90 10.17
CA LEU A 366 1.73 -0.25 9.59
C LEU A 366 3.16 -0.35 10.12
N ALA A 367 3.88 0.77 10.15
CA ALA A 367 5.27 0.78 10.62
C ALA A 367 5.41 0.58 12.14
N SER A 368 4.34 0.79 12.92
CA SER A 368 4.29 0.49 14.36
C SER A 368 3.84 -0.95 14.64
N ALA A 369 3.09 -1.57 13.74
CA ALA A 369 2.54 -2.90 13.92
C ALA A 369 3.62 -3.99 13.91
N PRO A 370 3.36 -5.16 14.52
CA PRO A 370 4.18 -6.34 14.27
C PRO A 370 4.03 -6.80 12.81
N ALA A 371 4.99 -7.55 12.31
CA ALA A 371 4.88 -8.21 11.01
C ALA A 371 3.66 -9.14 10.97
N SER A 372 3.11 -9.35 9.78
CA SER A 372 2.00 -10.29 9.60
C SER A 372 2.41 -11.72 9.96
N PRO A 373 1.50 -12.56 10.48
CA PRO A 373 1.77 -13.98 10.67
C PRO A 373 2.10 -14.64 9.32
N VAL A 374 2.90 -15.71 9.36
CA VAL A 374 3.31 -16.44 8.16
C VAL A 374 2.72 -17.85 8.15
N ASN A 375 2.75 -18.52 6.98
CA ASN A 375 2.22 -19.87 6.81
C ASN A 375 0.79 -20.06 7.31
N VAL A 376 -0.05 -19.03 7.10
CA VAL A 376 -1.46 -19.08 7.50
C VAL A 376 -2.20 -20.06 6.62
N THR A 377 -2.67 -21.16 7.21
CA THR A 377 -3.31 -22.25 6.49
C THR A 377 -4.67 -22.63 7.08
N MET A 378 -5.57 -23.05 6.22
CA MET A 378 -6.87 -23.59 6.56
C MET A 378 -6.85 -25.12 6.47
N VAL A 379 -7.25 -25.78 7.55
CA VAL A 379 -7.34 -27.24 7.57
C VAL A 379 -8.56 -27.68 6.76
N THR A 380 -8.35 -28.46 5.70
CA THR A 380 -9.41 -28.92 4.78
C THR A 380 -9.54 -30.44 4.69
N GLU A 381 -8.78 -31.16 5.53
CA GLU A 381 -8.74 -32.64 5.49
C GLU A 381 -10.05 -33.27 6.00
N LYS A 382 -10.75 -32.58 6.91
CA LYS A 382 -12.02 -33.01 7.48
C LYS A 382 -13.18 -32.20 6.91
N LEU A 383 -14.28 -32.88 6.63
CA LEU A 383 -15.55 -32.26 6.30
C LEU A 383 -16.27 -31.92 7.61
N GLU A 384 -16.20 -30.66 8.02
CA GLU A 384 -16.81 -30.16 9.25
C GLU A 384 -17.30 -28.72 9.05
N ASN A 385 -18.30 -28.34 9.84
CA ASN A 385 -18.87 -26.98 9.79
C ASN A 385 -18.05 -25.95 10.56
N ASP A 386 -17.18 -26.38 11.44
CA ASP A 386 -16.21 -25.52 12.11
C ASP A 386 -14.98 -25.33 11.21
N THR A 387 -14.27 -24.23 11.36
CA THR A 387 -13.07 -23.95 10.60
C THR A 387 -11.86 -23.90 11.51
N THR A 388 -10.86 -24.73 11.20
CA THR A 388 -9.56 -24.69 11.88
C THR A 388 -8.55 -23.96 11.01
N ILE A 389 -7.91 -22.93 11.59
CA ILE A 389 -6.85 -22.14 10.94
C ILE A 389 -5.58 -22.25 11.78
N THR A 390 -4.44 -22.45 11.13
CA THR A 390 -3.12 -22.49 11.77
C THR A 390 -2.19 -21.47 11.15
N TRP A 391 -1.19 -21.00 11.89
CA TRP A 391 -0.18 -20.04 11.43
C TRP A 391 1.10 -20.12 12.24
N ASP A 392 2.18 -19.64 11.68
CA ASP A 392 3.41 -19.41 12.41
C ASP A 392 3.47 -17.98 12.97
N ALA A 393 4.30 -17.78 13.98
CA ALA A 393 4.48 -16.48 14.61
C ALA A 393 4.95 -15.42 13.62
N SER A 394 4.60 -14.16 13.94
CA SER A 394 5.16 -13.00 13.25
C SER A 394 6.70 -13.04 13.31
N PRO A 395 7.40 -12.89 12.17
CA PRO A 395 8.85 -13.13 12.08
C PRO A 395 9.69 -12.12 12.88
N ASP A 396 9.15 -10.93 13.16
CA ASP A 396 9.82 -9.89 13.94
C ASP A 396 9.72 -10.08 15.48
N GLY A 397 9.00 -11.11 15.94
CA GLY A 397 8.85 -11.44 17.36
C GLY A 397 8.07 -10.40 18.20
N ARG A 398 7.46 -9.39 17.57
CA ARG A 398 6.77 -8.29 18.26
C ARG A 398 5.29 -8.57 18.56
N ALA A 399 4.72 -9.58 17.93
CA ALA A 399 3.34 -9.98 18.18
C ALA A 399 3.16 -10.50 19.60
N THR A 400 2.15 -9.99 20.31
CA THR A 400 1.77 -10.45 21.64
C THR A 400 0.41 -11.14 21.69
N ALA A 401 -0.34 -11.04 20.59
CA ALA A 401 -1.62 -11.70 20.38
C ALA A 401 -1.96 -11.76 18.90
N TYR A 402 -2.98 -12.53 18.56
CA TYR A 402 -3.55 -12.64 17.22
C TYR A 402 -5.05 -12.41 17.24
N GLU A 403 -5.57 -11.94 16.12
CA GLU A 403 -7.00 -11.84 15.83
C GLU A 403 -7.30 -12.60 14.55
N VAL A 404 -8.42 -13.31 14.54
CA VAL A 404 -9.02 -13.79 13.30
C VAL A 404 -10.10 -12.80 12.88
N VAL A 405 -9.94 -12.24 11.69
CA VAL A 405 -10.96 -11.40 11.06
C VAL A 405 -11.75 -12.23 10.05
N TRP A 406 -13.03 -11.92 9.90
CA TRP A 406 -13.84 -12.61 8.91
C TRP A 406 -14.95 -11.73 8.34
N ARG A 407 -15.43 -12.08 7.15
CA ARG A 407 -16.48 -11.38 6.43
C ARG A 407 -17.31 -12.37 5.58
N PRO A 408 -18.57 -12.08 5.29
CA PRO A 408 -19.29 -12.76 4.21
C PRO A 408 -18.49 -12.68 2.89
N THR A 409 -18.63 -13.66 2.02
CA THR A 409 -17.92 -13.70 0.72
C THR A 409 -18.26 -12.51 -0.17
N THR A 410 -19.44 -11.91 -0.01
CA THR A 410 -19.92 -10.74 -0.76
C THR A 410 -19.54 -9.40 -0.12
N ALA A 411 -19.06 -9.38 1.13
CA ALA A 411 -18.71 -8.15 1.82
C ALA A 411 -17.35 -7.60 1.35
N PRO A 412 -17.21 -6.28 1.10
CA PRO A 412 -15.95 -5.71 0.66
C PRO A 412 -14.93 -5.54 1.79
N GLU A 413 -15.37 -5.43 3.04
CA GLU A 413 -14.55 -5.10 4.22
C GLU A 413 -14.59 -6.22 5.25
N TRP A 414 -13.58 -6.28 6.13
CA TRP A 414 -13.62 -7.12 7.32
C TRP A 414 -14.69 -6.60 8.29
N GLU A 415 -15.70 -7.40 8.57
CA GLU A 415 -16.84 -6.98 9.37
C GLU A 415 -16.78 -7.49 10.82
N ASN A 416 -16.03 -8.56 11.03
CA ASN A 416 -15.99 -9.23 12.32
C ASN A 416 -14.54 -9.51 12.73
N VAL A 417 -14.34 -9.53 14.06
CA VAL A 417 -13.04 -9.77 14.68
C VAL A 417 -13.24 -10.71 15.86
N GLU A 418 -12.42 -11.75 15.94
CA GLU A 418 -12.35 -12.66 17.07
C GLU A 418 -10.93 -12.66 17.63
N ALA A 419 -10.76 -12.18 18.88
CA ALA A 419 -9.49 -12.19 19.56
C ALA A 419 -9.16 -13.61 20.04
N VAL A 420 -8.06 -14.18 19.59
CA VAL A 420 -7.66 -15.56 19.91
C VAL A 420 -6.48 -15.64 20.86
N GLY A 421 -5.87 -14.50 21.22
CA GLY A 421 -4.70 -14.44 22.11
C GLY A 421 -3.40 -14.88 21.43
N ASP A 422 -2.40 -15.22 22.24
CA ASP A 422 -1.10 -15.68 21.74
C ASP A 422 -1.11 -17.19 21.44
N VAL A 423 -1.80 -17.57 20.38
CA VAL A 423 -1.93 -18.95 19.90
C VAL A 423 -1.45 -19.09 18.46
N ARG A 424 -1.27 -20.32 17.99
CA ARG A 424 -0.87 -20.62 16.60
C ARG A 424 -1.93 -21.45 15.86
N MET A 425 -3.08 -21.62 16.51
CA MET A 425 -4.22 -22.32 15.94
C MET A 425 -5.50 -21.77 16.58
N ALA A 426 -6.54 -21.63 15.78
CA ALA A 426 -7.89 -21.33 16.25
C ALA A 426 -8.91 -22.23 15.56
N VAL A 427 -9.94 -22.63 16.32
CA VAL A 427 -11.13 -23.31 15.80
C VAL A 427 -12.31 -22.36 15.92
N LEU A 428 -12.89 -21.99 14.78
CA LEU A 428 -13.96 -21.03 14.68
C LEU A 428 -15.27 -21.76 14.38
N LYS A 429 -16.31 -21.48 15.14
CA LYS A 429 -17.66 -22.08 14.94
C LYS A 429 -18.37 -21.43 13.75
N ARG A 430 -17.73 -21.48 12.59
CA ARG A 430 -18.22 -20.93 11.32
C ARG A 430 -17.67 -21.72 10.16
N SER A 431 -18.52 -21.98 9.15
CA SER A 431 -18.11 -22.71 7.96
C SER A 431 -17.25 -21.85 7.05
N LYS A 432 -16.10 -22.40 6.64
CA LYS A 432 -15.21 -21.87 5.61
C LYS A 432 -15.90 -21.68 4.25
N ASP A 433 -17.01 -22.36 4.03
CA ASP A 433 -17.75 -22.28 2.77
C ASP A 433 -18.59 -20.98 2.67
N ASN A 434 -18.89 -20.35 3.83
CA ASN A 434 -19.81 -19.19 3.89
C ASN A 434 -19.09 -17.86 4.07
N VAL A 435 -17.82 -17.86 4.52
CA VAL A 435 -17.09 -16.65 4.89
C VAL A 435 -15.63 -16.71 4.46
N VAL A 436 -15.02 -15.54 4.28
CA VAL A 436 -13.58 -15.39 4.11
C VAL A 436 -12.97 -15.06 5.45
N PHE A 437 -11.84 -15.69 5.77
CA PHE A 437 -11.06 -15.44 6.98
C PHE A 437 -9.76 -14.73 6.69
N GLY A 438 -9.23 -14.03 7.68
CA GLY A 438 -7.86 -13.51 7.72
C GLY A 438 -7.30 -13.60 9.13
N VAL A 439 -5.99 -13.78 9.27
CA VAL A 439 -5.29 -13.76 10.57
C VAL A 439 -4.35 -12.58 10.59
N ARG A 440 -4.35 -11.81 11.69
CA ARG A 440 -3.43 -10.68 11.87
C ARG A 440 -2.84 -10.67 13.28
N ALA A 441 -1.64 -10.14 13.37
CA ALA A 441 -0.90 -9.99 14.61
C ALA A 441 -1.20 -8.65 15.29
N LEU A 442 -1.09 -8.62 16.63
CA LEU A 442 -1.20 -7.41 17.45
C LEU A 442 -0.01 -7.28 18.39
N ASP A 443 0.40 -6.04 18.64
CA ASP A 443 1.28 -5.70 19.75
C ASP A 443 0.53 -5.32 21.02
N ARG A 444 1.27 -4.97 22.08
CA ARG A 444 0.69 -4.55 23.36
C ARG A 444 -0.06 -3.22 23.28
N GLN A 445 0.27 -2.36 22.33
CA GLN A 445 -0.35 -1.07 22.10
C GLN A 445 -1.63 -1.19 21.25
N GLY A 446 -1.87 -2.35 20.66
CA GLY A 446 -3.03 -2.63 19.81
C GLY A 446 -2.83 -2.19 18.36
N HIS A 447 -1.58 -2.04 17.91
CA HIS A 447 -1.29 -1.93 16.49
C HIS A 447 -1.49 -3.29 15.83
N ARG A 448 -2.04 -3.28 14.64
CA ARG A 448 -2.46 -4.47 13.90
C ARG A 448 -1.69 -4.60 12.61
N SER A 449 -1.20 -5.80 12.32
CA SER A 449 -0.63 -6.11 11.02
C SER A 449 -1.70 -6.15 9.93
N LEU A 450 -1.26 -6.19 8.66
CA LEU A 450 -2.14 -6.60 7.58
C LEU A 450 -2.65 -8.04 7.83
N PRO A 451 -3.93 -8.32 7.55
CA PRO A 451 -4.44 -9.68 7.66
C PRO A 451 -3.92 -10.56 6.52
N VAL A 452 -3.58 -11.78 6.85
CA VAL A 452 -3.19 -12.83 5.88
C VAL A 452 -4.37 -13.77 5.69
N VAL A 453 -4.81 -13.94 4.46
CA VAL A 453 -5.90 -14.86 4.11
C VAL A 453 -5.35 -16.29 4.08
N PRO A 454 -5.96 -17.24 4.82
CA PRO A 454 -5.48 -18.61 4.88
C PRO A 454 -5.52 -19.31 3.52
N GLN A 455 -4.44 -20.01 3.20
CA GLN A 455 -4.41 -20.91 2.05
C GLN A 455 -4.82 -22.31 2.48
N PRO A 456 -5.47 -23.11 1.62
CA PRO A 456 -5.78 -24.49 1.96
C PRO A 456 -4.48 -25.26 2.18
N LYS A 457 -4.45 -26.09 3.22
CA LYS A 457 -3.32 -27.01 3.44
C LYS A 457 -3.28 -27.99 2.30
N MET A 458 -2.25 -27.90 1.45
CA MET A 458 -2.08 -28.81 0.32
C MET A 458 -1.89 -30.24 0.83
N ARG A 459 -2.69 -31.18 0.34
CA ARG A 459 -2.39 -32.61 0.54
C ARG A 459 -1.05 -32.89 -0.14
N GLN A 460 -0.11 -33.44 0.61
CA GLN A 460 1.08 -34.02 -0.04
C GLN A 460 0.58 -35.07 -1.03
N ALA A 461 0.92 -34.92 -2.32
CA ALA A 461 0.62 -35.93 -3.30
C ALA A 461 1.26 -37.26 -2.81
N THR A 462 0.43 -38.24 -2.53
CA THR A 462 0.93 -39.57 -2.23
C THR A 462 1.73 -40.01 -3.47
N PRO A 463 3.00 -40.40 -3.34
CA PRO A 463 3.75 -40.90 -4.49
C PRO A 463 2.89 -42.00 -5.16
N PRO A 464 2.79 -42.06 -6.49
CA PRO A 464 2.07 -43.15 -7.14
C PRO A 464 2.62 -44.48 -6.61
N ALA A 465 1.72 -45.35 -6.18
CA ALA A 465 2.07 -46.68 -5.73
C ALA A 465 2.96 -47.32 -6.79
N ALA A 466 4.14 -47.78 -6.37
CA ALA A 466 5.06 -48.43 -7.27
C ALA A 466 4.31 -49.57 -8.00
N THR A 467 4.26 -49.50 -9.31
CA THR A 467 3.68 -50.55 -10.15
C THR A 467 4.42 -51.85 -9.84
N PRO A 468 3.76 -52.95 -9.43
CA PRO A 468 4.45 -54.20 -9.19
C PRO A 468 5.17 -54.66 -10.46
N ALA A 469 6.43 -55.03 -10.32
CA ALA A 469 7.19 -55.58 -11.44
C ALA A 469 6.47 -56.80 -12.04
N PRO A 470 6.48 -56.99 -13.38
CA PRO A 470 5.88 -58.16 -13.99
C PRO A 470 6.52 -59.42 -13.43
N SER A 471 5.72 -60.34 -12.90
CA SER A 471 6.20 -61.65 -12.47
C SER A 471 6.72 -62.42 -13.70
N GLU A 472 8.00 -62.71 -13.75
CA GLU A 472 8.56 -63.67 -14.71
C GLU A 472 7.90 -65.02 -14.47
N LYS A 473 7.10 -65.44 -15.44
CA LYS A 473 6.62 -66.84 -15.51
C LYS A 473 7.81 -67.72 -15.95
N LYS A 474 8.22 -68.61 -15.06
CA LYS A 474 9.05 -69.77 -15.42
C LYS A 474 8.25 -70.80 -16.21
#